data_82486abbf891450c55359a87e4d5b32e
#
_entry.id   82486abbf891450c55359a87e4d5b32e
#
_cell.length_a   1.000
_cell.length_b   1.000
_cell.length_c   1.000
_cell.angle_alpha   90.00
_cell.angle_beta   90.00
_cell.angle_gamma   90.00
#
_symmetry.space_group_name_H-M   'P 1'
#
loop_
_entity.id
_entity.type
_entity.pdbx_description
1 polymer ?
#
loop_
_entity_poly.entity_id
_entity_poly.type
_entity_poly.pdbx_seq_one_letter_code
_entity_poly.pdbx_strand_id
1 'polypeptide(L)'
;MVYLLYGKDLTKLNYYLDKIKLENADGEILTVETPANQNFAASSLYSPPMLTDKRLVIFENLKNFSQIDFSKIHSNVNLVIIQRSEYKPKIPKADNLVLLEAKKTPLIFKFLDNLVFASESRNLSSLFEILKTEDPNFVFHQIISHFRRLIMAKNGKFDEKLANWQIEKYQRIVSQLSLEKLKVAYKLLLTTEIEVKTGQKELKDTLPILILKLTKTLKSS
;
A
#
# COMPACT_ATOMS: atom_id res chain seq x y z
N MET A 1 12.42 -16.32 -7.24
CA MET A 1 10.94 -16.29 -7.10
C MET A 1 10.32 -15.27 -8.05
N VAL A 2 9.07 -15.48 -8.48
CA VAL A 2 8.35 -14.55 -9.35
C VAL A 2 7.13 -14.02 -8.59
N TYR A 3 7.04 -12.69 -8.42
CA TYR A 3 5.92 -12.02 -7.78
C TYR A 3 5.10 -11.28 -8.83
N LEU A 4 3.79 -11.51 -8.84
CA LEU A 4 2.85 -10.70 -9.61
C LEU A 4 1.98 -9.89 -8.66
N LEU A 5 2.19 -8.60 -8.64
CA LEU A 5 1.40 -7.62 -7.91
C LEU A 5 0.38 -7.01 -8.89
N TYR A 6 -0.91 -7.17 -8.64
CA TYR A 6 -1.95 -6.59 -9.50
C TYR A 6 -3.11 -6.03 -8.71
N GLY A 7 -3.80 -5.04 -9.25
CA GLY A 7 -4.94 -4.40 -8.62
C GLY A 7 -4.96 -2.88 -8.81
N LYS A 8 -6.03 -2.25 -8.34
CA LYS A 8 -6.21 -0.78 -8.38
C LYS A 8 -5.83 -0.07 -7.08
N ASP A 9 -5.61 -0.79 -6.00
CA ASP A 9 -5.18 -0.19 -4.74
C ASP A 9 -3.68 0.09 -4.76
N LEU A 10 -3.30 1.30 -5.19
CA LEU A 10 -1.91 1.71 -5.29
C LEU A 10 -1.18 1.67 -3.94
N THR A 11 -1.88 1.97 -2.85
CA THR A 11 -1.29 1.93 -1.50
C THR A 11 -0.91 0.49 -1.13
N LYS A 12 -1.80 -0.45 -1.42
CA LYS A 12 -1.56 -1.88 -1.17
C LYS A 12 -0.49 -2.45 -2.11
N LEU A 13 -0.47 -2.03 -3.37
CA LEU A 13 0.61 -2.41 -4.32
C LEU A 13 1.97 -1.93 -3.83
N ASN A 14 2.08 -0.67 -3.42
CA ASN A 14 3.32 -0.11 -2.90
C ASN A 14 3.74 -0.80 -1.60
N TYR A 15 2.81 -1.08 -0.69
CA TYR A 15 3.09 -1.84 0.53
C TYR A 15 3.70 -3.22 0.23
N TYR A 16 3.11 -3.98 -0.71
CA TYR A 16 3.68 -5.27 -1.11
C TYR A 16 5.06 -5.13 -1.74
N LEU A 17 5.25 -4.12 -2.59
CA LEU A 17 6.52 -3.83 -3.23
C LEU A 17 7.61 -3.48 -2.21
N ASP A 18 7.30 -2.61 -1.25
CA ASP A 18 8.24 -2.18 -0.21
C ASP A 18 8.64 -3.36 0.69
N LYS A 19 7.72 -4.25 1.01
CA LYS A 19 8.00 -5.48 1.74
C LYS A 19 8.97 -6.38 0.97
N ILE A 20 8.74 -6.62 -0.33
CA ILE A 20 9.62 -7.42 -1.17
C ILE A 20 11.00 -6.75 -1.32
N LYS A 21 11.05 -5.42 -1.47
CA LYS A 21 12.32 -4.68 -1.50
C LYS A 21 13.10 -4.84 -0.20
N LEU A 22 12.43 -4.79 0.94
CA LEU A 22 13.07 -4.97 2.25
C LEU A 22 13.63 -6.38 2.42
N GLU A 23 12.92 -7.41 1.96
CA GLU A 23 13.39 -8.81 1.97
C GLU A 23 14.59 -9.06 1.04
N ASN A 24 14.86 -8.13 0.12
CA ASN A 24 15.96 -8.17 -0.85
C ASN A 24 16.90 -6.97 -0.71
N ALA A 25 16.94 -6.33 0.46
CA ALA A 25 17.72 -5.10 0.69
C ALA A 25 19.25 -5.32 0.61
N ASP A 26 19.72 -6.54 0.80
CA ASP A 26 21.11 -6.98 0.65
C ASP A 26 21.50 -7.26 -0.80
N GLY A 27 20.55 -7.20 -1.73
CA GLY A 27 20.71 -7.49 -3.15
C GLY A 27 20.72 -6.24 -4.05
N GLU A 28 21.04 -6.46 -5.32
CA GLU A 28 20.91 -5.47 -6.37
C GLU A 28 19.44 -5.28 -6.74
N ILE A 29 18.92 -4.04 -6.75
CA ILE A 29 17.54 -3.74 -7.15
C ILE A 29 17.54 -2.98 -8.47
N LEU A 30 16.93 -3.56 -9.50
CA LEU A 30 16.77 -2.96 -10.83
C LEU A 30 15.29 -2.71 -11.10
N THR A 31 14.94 -1.46 -11.38
CA THR A 31 13.57 -1.08 -11.81
C THR A 31 13.57 -0.78 -13.29
N VAL A 32 12.67 -1.41 -14.03
CA VAL A 32 12.50 -1.27 -15.46
C VAL A 32 11.16 -0.58 -15.73
N GLU A 33 11.25 0.70 -16.06
CA GLU A 33 10.11 1.49 -16.50
C GLU A 33 10.00 1.37 -18.03
N THR A 34 9.10 0.50 -18.49
CA THR A 34 8.56 0.35 -19.88
C THR A 34 9.42 0.67 -21.10
N PRO A 35 8.93 0.36 -22.30
CA PRO A 35 9.35 -0.69 -23.23
C PRO A 35 10.72 -0.47 -23.89
N ALA A 36 11.37 0.67 -23.71
CA ALA A 36 12.67 0.97 -24.35
C ALA A 36 13.84 0.10 -23.84
N ASN A 37 13.72 -0.48 -22.64
CA ASN A 37 14.79 -1.24 -22.00
C ASN A 37 14.50 -2.75 -21.84
N GLN A 38 13.54 -3.28 -22.60
CA GLN A 38 13.12 -4.69 -22.45
C GLN A 38 14.25 -5.70 -22.74
N ASN A 39 15.12 -5.42 -23.72
CA ASN A 39 16.24 -6.29 -24.04
C ASN A 39 17.32 -6.30 -22.94
N PHE A 40 17.59 -5.16 -22.34
CA PHE A 40 18.50 -5.06 -21.19
C PHE A 40 17.94 -5.77 -19.96
N ALA A 41 16.64 -5.61 -19.71
CA ALA A 41 15.96 -6.27 -18.60
C ALA A 41 15.90 -7.78 -18.76
N ALA A 42 15.73 -8.31 -19.98
CA ALA A 42 15.78 -9.74 -20.24
C ALA A 42 17.16 -10.32 -19.90
N SER A 43 18.25 -9.66 -20.28
CA SER A 43 19.61 -10.10 -19.92
C SER A 43 19.83 -10.12 -18.42
N SER A 44 19.26 -9.13 -17.68
CA SER A 44 19.34 -9.06 -16.23
C SER A 44 18.57 -10.15 -15.49
N LEU A 45 17.57 -10.78 -16.13
CA LEU A 45 16.84 -11.91 -15.57
C LEU A 45 17.60 -13.22 -15.70
N TYR A 46 18.35 -13.38 -16.78
CA TYR A 46 18.97 -14.67 -17.15
C TYR A 46 20.43 -14.78 -16.75
N SER A 47 21.06 -13.66 -16.39
CA SER A 47 22.45 -13.63 -15.90
C SER A 47 22.51 -13.61 -14.38
N PRO A 48 23.55 -14.21 -13.76
CA PRO A 48 23.77 -14.06 -12.33
C PRO A 48 23.98 -12.60 -11.93
N PRO A 49 23.67 -12.22 -10.69
CA PRO A 49 24.06 -10.91 -10.14
C PRO A 49 25.57 -10.76 -10.18
N MET A 50 26.08 -9.57 -10.48
CA MET A 50 27.52 -9.32 -10.61
C MET A 50 28.16 -8.75 -9.34
N LEU A 51 27.41 -7.99 -8.56
CA LEU A 51 27.92 -7.25 -7.40
C LEU A 51 27.43 -7.79 -6.06
N THR A 52 26.38 -8.61 -6.08
CA THR A 52 25.72 -9.15 -4.87
C THR A 52 25.31 -10.60 -5.11
N ASP A 53 24.91 -11.31 -4.04
CA ASP A 53 24.43 -12.70 -4.15
C ASP A 53 23.03 -12.83 -4.73
N LYS A 54 22.27 -11.75 -4.74
CA LYS A 54 20.86 -11.72 -5.19
C LYS A 54 20.56 -10.49 -6.01
N ARG A 55 19.60 -10.59 -6.92
CA ARG A 55 19.06 -9.48 -7.69
C ARG A 55 17.54 -9.47 -7.64
N LEU A 56 16.95 -8.31 -7.42
CA LEU A 56 15.53 -8.06 -7.57
C LEU A 56 15.29 -7.22 -8.83
N VAL A 57 14.56 -7.76 -9.80
CA VAL A 57 14.18 -7.05 -11.02
C VAL A 57 12.69 -6.69 -10.93
N ILE A 58 12.36 -5.42 -11.09
CA ILE A 58 11.00 -4.90 -10.96
C ILE A 58 10.55 -4.36 -12.32
N PHE A 59 9.48 -4.92 -12.87
CA PHE A 59 8.83 -4.42 -14.07
C PHE A 59 7.53 -3.71 -13.70
N GLU A 60 7.39 -2.46 -14.11
CA GLU A 60 6.14 -1.73 -14.00
C GLU A 60 5.37 -1.76 -15.33
N ASN A 61 4.09 -2.20 -15.28
CA ASN A 61 3.17 -2.22 -16.40
C ASN A 61 3.67 -2.97 -17.65
N LEU A 62 4.24 -4.14 -17.46
CA LEU A 62 4.69 -5.01 -18.55
C LEU A 62 3.50 -5.39 -19.44
N LYS A 63 3.51 -4.95 -20.72
CA LYS A 63 2.41 -5.18 -21.65
C LYS A 63 2.38 -6.61 -22.22
N ASN A 64 3.53 -7.22 -22.40
CA ASN A 64 3.65 -8.53 -23.04
C ASN A 64 4.53 -9.49 -22.22
N PHE A 65 3.91 -10.47 -21.61
CA PHE A 65 4.59 -11.49 -20.82
C PHE A 65 5.29 -12.57 -21.66
N SER A 66 4.95 -12.69 -22.96
CA SER A 66 5.56 -13.68 -23.84
C SER A 66 7.03 -13.43 -24.14
N GLN A 67 7.52 -12.23 -23.82
CA GLN A 67 8.92 -11.86 -23.98
C GLN A 67 9.81 -12.34 -22.84
N ILE A 68 9.22 -12.81 -21.73
CA ILE A 68 9.96 -13.35 -20.59
C ILE A 68 9.81 -14.87 -20.56
N ASP A 69 10.92 -15.55 -20.69
CA ASP A 69 11.00 -17.01 -20.46
C ASP A 69 11.21 -17.26 -18.97
N PHE A 70 10.10 -17.49 -18.25
CA PHE A 70 10.13 -17.69 -16.80
C PHE A 70 10.95 -18.90 -16.36
N SER A 71 11.12 -19.90 -17.24
CA SER A 71 11.91 -21.11 -16.96
C SER A 71 13.42 -20.85 -16.95
N LYS A 72 13.87 -19.77 -17.58
CA LYS A 72 15.29 -19.40 -17.68
C LYS A 72 15.72 -18.37 -16.66
N ILE A 73 14.82 -17.88 -15.79
CA ILE A 73 15.19 -16.92 -14.75
C ILE A 73 16.24 -17.55 -13.83
N HIS A 74 17.37 -16.83 -13.66
CA HIS A 74 18.46 -17.32 -12.82
C HIS A 74 17.99 -17.52 -11.36
N SER A 75 18.46 -18.57 -10.69
CA SER A 75 18.01 -18.96 -9.34
C SER A 75 18.16 -17.85 -8.29
N ASN A 76 19.18 -17.01 -8.45
CA ASN A 76 19.48 -15.88 -7.55
C ASN A 76 18.79 -14.58 -7.97
N VAL A 77 17.87 -14.62 -8.94
CA VAL A 77 17.09 -13.47 -9.39
C VAL A 77 15.64 -13.60 -8.95
N ASN A 78 15.15 -12.61 -8.25
CA ASN A 78 13.74 -12.42 -7.94
C ASN A 78 13.13 -11.44 -8.94
N LEU A 79 11.96 -11.78 -9.48
CA LEU A 79 11.23 -10.94 -10.43
C LEU A 79 9.94 -10.43 -9.78
N VAL A 80 9.73 -9.12 -9.83
CA VAL A 80 8.46 -8.48 -9.48
C VAL A 80 7.85 -7.88 -10.73
N ILE A 81 6.60 -8.21 -11.00
CA ILE A 81 5.82 -7.60 -12.06
C ILE A 81 4.65 -6.86 -11.43
N ILE A 82 4.53 -5.57 -11.67
CA ILE A 82 3.45 -4.72 -11.16
C ILE A 82 2.49 -4.40 -12.28
N GLN A 83 1.20 -4.74 -12.09
CA GLN A 83 0.13 -4.45 -13.04
C GLN A 83 -0.99 -3.65 -12.35
N ARG A 84 -1.16 -2.40 -12.75
CA ARG A 84 -2.21 -1.51 -12.24
C ARG A 84 -3.56 -1.80 -12.90
N SER A 85 -3.98 -3.07 -12.88
CA SER A 85 -5.20 -3.58 -13.53
C SER A 85 -6.09 -4.30 -12.53
N GLU A 86 -7.43 -4.19 -12.71
CA GLU A 86 -8.41 -4.95 -11.91
C GLU A 86 -8.39 -6.45 -12.24
N TYR A 87 -7.96 -6.78 -13.45
CA TYR A 87 -7.98 -8.16 -13.91
C TYR A 87 -6.62 -8.80 -13.69
N LYS A 88 -6.66 -10.03 -13.19
CA LYS A 88 -5.46 -10.87 -13.12
C LYS A 88 -4.90 -11.05 -14.53
N PRO A 89 -3.68 -10.58 -14.80
CA PRO A 89 -3.07 -10.77 -16.11
C PRO A 89 -2.83 -12.26 -16.38
N LYS A 90 -2.98 -12.67 -17.63
CA LYS A 90 -2.65 -14.01 -18.07
C LYS A 90 -1.12 -14.15 -18.13
N ILE A 91 -0.55 -14.81 -17.15
CA ILE A 91 0.89 -15.12 -17.12
C ILE A 91 1.11 -16.57 -17.54
N PRO A 92 2.15 -16.87 -18.31
CA PRO A 92 2.61 -18.23 -18.53
C PRO A 92 2.90 -18.93 -17.19
N LYS A 93 2.81 -20.27 -17.16
CA LYS A 93 3.10 -21.04 -15.94
C LYS A 93 4.54 -20.78 -15.50
N ALA A 94 4.69 -20.34 -14.26
CA ALA A 94 5.98 -20.21 -13.58
C ALA A 94 5.91 -21.04 -12.29
N ASP A 95 6.92 -21.86 -12.05
CA ASP A 95 6.90 -22.85 -10.95
C ASP A 95 6.88 -22.19 -9.55
N ASN A 96 7.39 -20.98 -9.42
CA ASN A 96 7.48 -20.24 -8.15
C ASN A 96 6.74 -18.89 -8.22
N LEU A 97 5.50 -18.89 -8.73
CA LEU A 97 4.70 -17.67 -8.89
C LEU A 97 3.90 -17.36 -7.62
N VAL A 98 4.18 -16.21 -7.01
CA VAL A 98 3.42 -15.62 -5.91
C VAL A 98 2.50 -14.53 -6.45
N LEU A 99 1.19 -14.70 -6.24
CA LEU A 99 0.16 -13.75 -6.68
C LEU A 99 -0.27 -12.87 -5.50
N LEU A 100 -0.10 -11.57 -5.64
CA LEU A 100 -0.51 -10.57 -4.63
C LEU A 100 -1.54 -9.61 -5.23
N GLU A 101 -2.82 -9.82 -4.87
CA GLU A 101 -3.92 -8.98 -5.34
C GLU A 101 -4.11 -7.76 -4.43
N ALA A 102 -3.96 -6.59 -5.00
CA ALA A 102 -4.24 -5.32 -4.33
C ALA A 102 -5.72 -4.91 -4.53
N LYS A 103 -6.62 -5.75 -4.02
CA LYS A 103 -8.05 -5.47 -4.02
C LYS A 103 -8.40 -4.60 -2.82
N LYS A 104 -9.20 -3.57 -3.06
CA LYS A 104 -9.71 -2.73 -1.97
C LYS A 104 -10.67 -3.54 -1.11
N THR A 105 -10.39 -3.60 0.18
CA THR A 105 -11.23 -4.34 1.13
C THR A 105 -12.43 -3.50 1.54
N PRO A 106 -13.67 -3.95 1.32
CA PRO A 106 -14.85 -3.18 1.70
C PRO A 106 -14.87 -2.78 3.18
N LEU A 107 -14.37 -3.64 4.06
CA LEU A 107 -14.28 -3.41 5.51
C LEU A 107 -13.42 -2.22 5.88
N ILE A 108 -12.24 -2.08 5.27
CA ILE A 108 -11.33 -0.95 5.57
C ILE A 108 -11.95 0.39 5.18
N PHE A 109 -12.67 0.48 4.06
CA PHE A 109 -13.33 1.73 3.69
C PHE A 109 -14.46 2.09 4.64
N LYS A 110 -15.30 1.10 5.00
CA LYS A 110 -16.37 1.31 5.98
C LYS A 110 -15.82 1.76 7.33
N PHE A 111 -14.69 1.19 7.74
CA PHE A 111 -14.00 1.59 8.95
C PHE A 111 -13.50 3.04 8.86
N LEU A 112 -12.79 3.40 7.78
CA LEU A 112 -12.24 4.75 7.59
C LEU A 112 -13.36 5.80 7.57
N ASP A 113 -14.47 5.52 6.91
CA ASP A 113 -15.63 6.42 6.87
C ASP A 113 -16.27 6.60 8.24
N ASN A 114 -16.32 5.53 9.03
CA ASN A 114 -16.92 5.55 10.36
C ASN A 114 -15.98 6.11 11.44
N LEU A 115 -14.67 6.18 11.19
CA LEU A 115 -13.68 6.59 12.17
C LEU A 115 -14.00 7.96 12.81
N VAL A 116 -14.60 8.85 12.03
CA VAL A 116 -15.03 10.19 12.48
C VAL A 116 -16.31 10.14 13.30
N PHE A 117 -17.26 9.25 12.95
CA PHE A 117 -18.62 9.27 13.48
C PHE A 117 -18.90 8.23 14.55
N ALA A 118 -18.26 7.08 14.47
CA ALA A 118 -18.54 5.96 15.36
C ALA A 118 -17.95 6.16 16.78
N SER A 119 -18.49 5.42 17.74
CA SER A 119 -17.95 5.38 19.11
C SER A 119 -16.57 4.72 19.15
N GLU A 120 -15.83 4.96 20.23
CA GLU A 120 -14.52 4.36 20.46
C GLU A 120 -14.59 2.82 20.41
N SER A 121 -15.58 2.23 21.09
CA SER A 121 -15.79 0.80 21.10
C SER A 121 -16.07 0.22 19.73
N ARG A 122 -16.88 0.90 18.92
CA ARG A 122 -17.19 0.47 17.54
C ARG A 122 -15.99 0.58 16.62
N ASN A 123 -15.20 1.65 16.75
CA ASN A 123 -13.98 1.82 15.98
C ASN A 123 -12.94 0.74 16.33
N LEU A 124 -12.79 0.40 17.62
CA LEU A 124 -11.91 -0.69 18.05
C LEU A 124 -12.38 -2.06 17.55
N SER A 125 -13.66 -2.39 17.69
CA SER A 125 -14.21 -3.65 17.16
C SER A 125 -13.96 -3.78 15.66
N SER A 126 -14.20 -2.72 14.89
CA SER A 126 -13.96 -2.72 13.46
C SER A 126 -12.47 -2.86 13.11
N LEU A 127 -11.58 -2.21 13.87
CA LEU A 127 -10.13 -2.37 13.72
C LEU A 127 -9.71 -3.83 13.94
N PHE A 128 -10.13 -4.44 15.05
CA PHE A 128 -9.78 -5.83 15.35
C PHE A 128 -10.31 -6.81 14.31
N GLU A 129 -11.47 -6.54 13.73
CA GLU A 129 -12.02 -7.35 12.66
C GLU A 129 -11.16 -7.28 11.39
N ILE A 130 -10.71 -6.07 11.03
CA ILE A 130 -9.81 -5.86 9.90
C ILE A 130 -8.46 -6.52 10.12
N LEU A 131 -7.90 -6.42 11.32
CA LEU A 131 -6.58 -7.00 11.66
C LEU A 131 -6.56 -8.54 11.67
N LYS A 132 -7.72 -9.21 11.60
CA LYS A 132 -7.78 -10.67 11.38
C LYS A 132 -7.32 -11.07 9.98
N THR A 133 -7.48 -10.20 8.99
CA THR A 133 -7.26 -10.50 7.56
C THR A 133 -6.26 -9.56 6.89
N GLU A 134 -6.00 -8.39 7.47
CA GLU A 134 -5.13 -7.39 6.87
C GLU A 134 -3.91 -7.12 7.77
N ASP A 135 -2.78 -6.84 7.12
CA ASP A 135 -1.55 -6.48 7.81
C ASP A 135 -1.67 -5.12 8.53
N PRO A 136 -1.18 -4.97 9.77
CA PRO A 136 -1.22 -3.71 10.52
C PRO A 136 -0.61 -2.52 9.77
N ASN A 137 0.50 -2.71 9.04
CA ASN A 137 1.12 -1.65 8.27
C ASN A 137 0.23 -1.19 7.11
N PHE A 138 -0.43 -2.13 6.43
CA PHE A 138 -1.40 -1.80 5.40
C PHE A 138 -2.55 -0.96 5.97
N VAL A 139 -3.12 -1.38 7.12
CA VAL A 139 -4.21 -0.64 7.78
C VAL A 139 -3.75 0.77 8.15
N PHE A 140 -2.57 0.91 8.73
CA PHE A 140 -2.00 2.19 9.12
C PHE A 140 -1.79 3.13 7.92
N HIS A 141 -1.24 2.64 6.82
CA HIS A 141 -1.08 3.42 5.59
C HIS A 141 -2.42 3.87 5.00
N GLN A 142 -3.46 3.04 5.10
CA GLN A 142 -4.81 3.45 4.67
C GLN A 142 -5.37 4.58 5.54
N ILE A 143 -5.13 4.54 6.85
CA ILE A 143 -5.54 5.60 7.77
C ILE A 143 -4.81 6.91 7.43
N ILE A 144 -3.49 6.88 7.27
CA ILE A 144 -2.70 8.07 6.87
C ILE A 144 -3.25 8.67 5.56
N SER A 145 -3.45 7.83 4.54
CA SER A 145 -3.96 8.25 3.23
C SER A 145 -5.35 8.87 3.34
N HIS A 146 -6.21 8.32 4.19
CA HIS A 146 -7.55 8.86 4.44
C HIS A 146 -7.49 10.25 5.07
N PHE A 147 -6.71 10.44 6.14
CA PHE A 147 -6.55 11.74 6.79
C PHE A 147 -5.92 12.79 5.88
N ARG A 148 -4.95 12.40 5.05
CA ARG A 148 -4.39 13.28 4.03
C ARG A 148 -5.46 13.80 3.07
N ARG A 149 -6.34 12.91 2.59
CA ARG A 149 -7.48 13.30 1.72
C ARG A 149 -8.48 14.19 2.45
N LEU A 150 -8.76 13.94 3.74
CA LEU A 150 -9.63 14.82 4.53
C LEU A 150 -9.05 16.23 4.66
N ILE A 151 -7.75 16.37 4.92
CA ILE A 151 -7.08 17.67 4.99
C ILE A 151 -7.13 18.37 3.62
N MET A 152 -6.87 17.67 2.53
CA MET A 152 -6.97 18.22 1.18
C MET A 152 -8.39 18.68 0.88
N ALA A 153 -9.40 17.85 1.18
CA ALA A 153 -10.81 18.18 0.99
C ALA A 153 -11.24 19.39 1.83
N LYS A 154 -10.76 19.51 3.08
CA LYS A 154 -11.03 20.68 3.94
C LYS A 154 -10.49 21.98 3.36
N ASN A 155 -9.41 21.91 2.57
CA ASN A 155 -8.82 23.04 1.85
C ASN A 155 -9.39 23.20 0.42
N GLY A 156 -10.50 22.54 0.08
CA GLY A 156 -11.11 22.57 -1.25
C GLY A 156 -10.32 21.92 -2.36
N LYS A 157 -9.31 21.10 -2.02
CA LYS A 157 -8.46 20.40 -3.00
C LYS A 157 -8.86 18.92 -3.08
N PHE A 158 -9.07 18.44 -4.30
CA PHE A 158 -9.41 17.04 -4.57
C PHE A 158 -8.46 16.47 -5.61
N ASP A 159 -8.19 15.18 -5.51
CA ASP A 159 -7.46 14.44 -6.55
C ASP A 159 -8.36 14.37 -7.81
N GLU A 160 -7.83 14.74 -8.97
CA GLU A 160 -8.54 14.73 -10.25
C GLU A 160 -9.10 13.35 -10.64
N LYS A 161 -8.57 12.30 -10.03
CA LYS A 161 -9.00 10.89 -10.25
C LYS A 161 -10.19 10.47 -9.38
N LEU A 162 -10.66 11.33 -8.47
CA LEU A 162 -11.81 11.00 -7.64
C LEU A 162 -13.11 11.16 -8.42
N ALA A 163 -13.99 10.16 -8.28
CA ALA A 163 -15.35 10.27 -8.81
C ALA A 163 -16.16 11.28 -7.97
N ASN A 164 -17.18 11.92 -8.58
CA ASN A 164 -18.00 12.95 -7.93
C ASN A 164 -18.60 12.49 -6.59
N TRP A 165 -19.10 11.25 -6.52
CA TRP A 165 -19.64 10.70 -5.26
C TRP A 165 -18.60 10.58 -4.13
N GLN A 166 -17.33 10.41 -4.48
CA GLN A 166 -16.24 10.38 -3.50
C GLN A 166 -15.93 11.80 -2.99
N ILE A 167 -15.99 12.79 -3.87
CA ILE A 167 -15.82 14.20 -3.53
C ILE A 167 -16.91 14.62 -2.56
N GLU A 168 -18.18 14.39 -2.91
CA GLU A 168 -19.34 14.68 -2.05
C GLU A 168 -19.23 14.00 -0.67
N LYS A 169 -18.79 12.76 -0.64
CA LYS A 169 -18.56 12.02 0.60
C LYS A 169 -17.50 12.71 1.46
N TYR A 170 -16.34 13.07 0.89
CA TYR A 170 -15.31 13.79 1.65
C TYR A 170 -15.78 15.15 2.13
N GLN A 171 -16.50 15.89 1.29
CA GLN A 171 -17.10 17.19 1.68
C GLN A 171 -18.03 17.03 2.89
N ARG A 172 -18.90 16.01 2.89
CA ARG A 172 -19.79 15.73 4.02
C ARG A 172 -19.01 15.38 5.30
N ILE A 173 -17.91 14.62 5.20
CA ILE A 173 -17.09 14.28 6.36
C ILE A 173 -16.41 15.54 6.91
N VAL A 174 -15.76 16.34 6.05
CA VAL A 174 -14.99 17.52 6.49
C VAL A 174 -15.86 18.71 6.90
N SER A 175 -17.15 18.76 6.52
CA SER A 175 -18.07 19.78 7.03
C SER A 175 -18.24 19.71 8.55
N GLN A 176 -18.10 18.54 9.15
CA GLN A 176 -18.25 18.29 10.59
C GLN A 176 -16.92 18.37 11.36
N LEU A 177 -15.81 18.63 10.70
CA LEU A 177 -14.47 18.67 11.30
C LEU A 177 -13.84 20.05 11.14
N SER A 178 -13.19 20.55 12.20
CA SER A 178 -12.33 21.70 12.08
C SER A 178 -10.96 21.30 11.47
N LEU A 179 -10.31 22.25 10.81
CA LEU A 179 -8.96 22.04 10.27
C LEU A 179 -7.96 21.73 11.40
N GLU A 180 -8.14 22.34 12.56
CA GLU A 180 -7.27 22.12 13.71
C GLU A 180 -7.35 20.67 14.22
N LYS A 181 -8.56 20.11 14.33
CA LYS A 181 -8.73 18.69 14.71
C LYS A 181 -8.04 17.75 13.71
N LEU A 182 -8.16 18.04 12.42
CA LEU A 182 -7.50 17.27 11.38
C LEU A 182 -5.97 17.37 11.47
N LYS A 183 -5.42 18.57 11.77
CA LYS A 183 -3.97 18.76 11.97
C LYS A 183 -3.48 17.99 13.20
N VAL A 184 -4.20 18.06 14.32
CA VAL A 184 -3.84 17.30 15.54
C VAL A 184 -3.87 15.80 15.27
N ALA A 185 -4.92 15.29 14.62
CA ALA A 185 -5.01 13.89 14.23
C ALA A 185 -3.85 13.47 13.32
N TYR A 186 -3.50 14.29 12.34
CA TYR A 186 -2.38 14.00 11.44
C TYR A 186 -1.02 14.03 12.16
N LYS A 187 -0.84 14.91 13.14
CA LYS A 187 0.35 14.93 14.00
C LYS A 187 0.47 13.64 14.83
N LEU A 188 -0.64 13.11 15.35
CA LEU A 188 -0.63 11.81 16.05
C LEU A 188 -0.18 10.67 15.13
N LEU A 189 -0.66 10.66 13.88
CA LEU A 189 -0.24 9.68 12.88
C LEU A 189 1.25 9.78 12.59
N LEU A 190 1.77 10.98 12.37
CA LEU A 190 3.19 11.23 12.10
C LEU A 190 4.07 10.77 13.28
N THR A 191 3.70 11.11 14.51
CA THR A 191 4.43 10.67 15.70
C THR A 191 4.46 9.14 15.80
N THR A 192 3.32 8.49 15.57
CA THR A 192 3.24 7.02 15.56
C THR A 192 4.12 6.41 14.47
N GLU A 193 4.14 7.00 13.27
CA GLU A 193 4.99 6.53 12.17
C GLU A 193 6.48 6.60 12.53
N ILE A 194 6.92 7.69 13.17
CA ILE A 194 8.30 7.86 13.63
C ILE A 194 8.64 6.81 14.70
N GLU A 195 7.79 6.65 15.73
CA GLU A 195 8.00 5.69 16.81
C GLU A 195 8.13 4.25 16.30
N VAL A 196 7.31 3.87 15.31
CA VAL A 196 7.36 2.53 14.71
C VAL A 196 8.61 2.37 13.82
N LYS A 197 8.91 3.35 12.96
CA LYS A 197 10.08 3.27 12.07
C LYS A 197 11.41 3.29 12.81
N THR A 198 11.46 3.91 14.00
CA THR A 198 12.65 3.92 14.86
C THR A 198 12.72 2.71 15.80
N GLY A 199 11.78 1.76 15.69
CA GLY A 199 11.76 0.54 16.52
C GLY A 199 11.36 0.77 17.98
N GLN A 200 10.86 1.96 18.32
CA GLN A 200 10.42 2.25 19.69
C GLN A 200 9.12 1.55 20.07
N LYS A 201 8.27 1.26 19.07
CA LYS A 201 6.97 0.61 19.26
C LYS A 201 6.66 -0.36 18.13
N GLU A 202 5.92 -1.41 18.47
CA GLU A 202 5.31 -2.29 17.47
C GLU A 202 3.97 -1.72 17.03
N LEU A 203 3.74 -1.71 15.72
CA LEU A 203 2.53 -1.12 15.14
C LEU A 203 1.27 -1.87 15.56
N LYS A 204 1.35 -3.20 15.68
CA LYS A 204 0.22 -4.05 16.09
C LYS A 204 -0.37 -3.62 17.44
N ASP A 205 0.49 -3.28 18.39
CA ASP A 205 0.09 -2.89 19.76
C ASP A 205 -0.28 -1.40 19.81
N THR A 206 0.32 -0.61 18.95
CA THR A 206 0.12 0.85 18.93
C THR A 206 -1.17 1.26 18.22
N LEU A 207 -1.61 0.52 17.19
CA LEU A 207 -2.81 0.83 16.42
C LEU A 207 -4.09 1.00 17.25
N PRO A 208 -4.44 0.10 18.19
CA PRO A 208 -5.63 0.27 19.02
C PRO A 208 -5.61 1.56 19.85
N ILE A 209 -4.44 1.89 20.42
CA ILE A 209 -4.24 3.11 21.20
C ILE A 209 -4.36 4.35 20.33
N LEU A 210 -3.78 4.30 19.14
CA LEU A 210 -3.87 5.37 18.14
C LEU A 210 -5.32 5.63 17.74
N ILE A 211 -6.11 4.59 17.45
CA ILE A 211 -7.52 4.71 17.08
C ILE A 211 -8.34 5.37 18.20
N LEU A 212 -8.09 5.01 19.44
CA LEU A 212 -8.73 5.68 20.60
C LEU A 212 -8.39 7.17 20.64
N LYS A 213 -7.10 7.52 20.51
CA LYS A 213 -6.64 8.92 20.51
C LYS A 213 -7.25 9.71 19.35
N LEU A 214 -7.25 9.14 18.14
CA LEU A 214 -7.86 9.76 16.97
C LEU A 214 -9.36 9.99 17.18
N THR A 215 -10.09 8.99 17.65
CA THR A 215 -11.53 9.10 17.89
C THR A 215 -11.84 10.18 18.93
N LYS A 216 -11.08 10.28 20.01
CA LYS A 216 -11.21 11.35 21.02
C LYS A 216 -10.93 12.73 20.42
N THR A 217 -9.82 12.89 19.70
CA THR A 217 -9.44 14.15 19.05
C THR A 217 -10.53 14.65 18.10
N LEU A 218 -11.11 13.75 17.31
CA LEU A 218 -12.13 14.15 16.33
C LEU A 218 -13.47 14.51 16.99
N LYS A 219 -13.78 13.99 18.17
CA LYS A 219 -15.03 14.20 18.90
C LYS A 219 -14.96 15.27 20.00
N SER A 220 -13.76 15.63 20.46
CA SER A 220 -13.62 16.74 21.43
C SER A 220 -14.32 17.99 20.90
N SER A 221 -15.15 18.59 21.70
CA SER A 221 -15.90 19.83 21.39
C SER A 221 -14.95 20.99 21.13
#